data_abc802c4a790fe15d65381c814ef0569
#
_entry.id   abc802c4a790fe15d65381c814ef0569
#
_cell.length_a   1.000
_cell.length_b   1.000
_cell.length_c   1.000
_cell.angle_alpha   90.00
_cell.angle_beta   90.00
_cell.angle_gamma   90.00
#
_symmetry.space_group_name_H-M   'P 1'
#
loop_
_entity.id
_entity.type
_entity.pdbx_description
1 polymer ?
#
loop_
_entity_poly.entity_id
_entity_poly.type
_entity_poly.pdbx_seq_one_letter_code
_entity_poly.pdbx_strand_id
1 'polypeptide(L)'
;MTSSLKENLLDRMRNTHQSSERNRMARSEREMPPPARRQQARFEDLPEYKQVMTQKFASEQLGIANPFYRAHQTAAGATTVIDGRKLINFASYDYLGLNRHAEVLAKAKDTIGTFGISASASRLVAGERPVHVALEEKIASFYGVDAAVCFVSGYLTNVAAISCLMGPKDLVVHDEFIHNSALAGIKLSGATRRLFKHNDVADLEHVLRTVAGDYRRIMVIVEGIYSMDGDVADLPALLKLRAEYGFWLMVDEAHSLGVLGKTGRGLAEHFGVDPHEIDIWMGTLSKTTSSCGGYIAGSEALVEVLKASAGGFVYSVGLAPVLAAAATASLDVLEREPGRTAALRRNGALFLKLAKEAGLDTGLSSGFSVVPVIVGDSLRAVQLSNDLLAEGVNALPIIHPAVPEGLARLRFFITSDHTEEQIRRTVTLTAERLTDLTERNFGLGGIDIDQMMKALSAR
;
A
#
# COMPACT_ATOMS: atom_id res chain seq x y z
N MET A 1 -30.05 12.13 -34.21
CA MET A 1 -29.87 10.83 -33.52
C MET A 1 -31.19 10.11 -33.51
N THR A 2 -31.25 9.05 -34.26
CA THR A 2 -32.47 8.43 -34.78
C THR A 2 -33.21 7.62 -33.70
N SER A 3 -34.54 7.61 -33.77
CA SER A 3 -35.53 6.84 -33.02
C SER A 3 -35.08 5.39 -32.71
N SER A 4 -34.37 4.78 -33.58
CA SER A 4 -33.82 3.40 -33.47
C SER A 4 -32.87 3.16 -32.31
N LEU A 5 -32.08 4.15 -31.88
CA LEU A 5 -31.12 3.98 -30.76
C LEU A 5 -31.84 3.99 -29.42
N LYS A 6 -32.90 4.78 -29.32
CA LYS A 6 -33.73 4.90 -28.12
C LYS A 6 -34.57 3.64 -27.92
N GLU A 7 -35.12 3.07 -28.98
CA GLU A 7 -35.86 1.80 -28.94
C GLU A 7 -34.97 0.62 -28.58
N ASN A 8 -33.75 0.52 -29.16
CA ASN A 8 -32.78 -0.52 -28.81
C ASN A 8 -32.31 -0.44 -27.35
N LEU A 9 -32.18 0.76 -26.76
CA LEU A 9 -31.83 0.93 -25.35
C LEU A 9 -32.98 0.51 -24.43
N LEU A 10 -34.21 0.88 -24.77
CA LEU A 10 -35.39 0.51 -23.99
C LEU A 10 -35.67 -1.00 -24.05
N ASP A 11 -35.47 -1.65 -25.18
CA ASP A 11 -35.59 -3.10 -25.31
C ASP A 11 -34.51 -3.87 -24.56
N ARG A 12 -33.28 -3.37 -24.54
CA ARG A 12 -32.23 -3.96 -23.68
C ARG A 12 -32.56 -3.84 -22.21
N MET A 13 -33.06 -2.71 -21.74
CA MET A 13 -33.48 -2.52 -20.33
C MET A 13 -34.68 -3.40 -19.97
N ARG A 14 -35.68 -3.57 -20.87
CA ARG A 14 -36.81 -4.47 -20.66
C ARG A 14 -36.41 -5.94 -20.61
N ASN A 15 -35.51 -6.37 -21.51
CA ASN A 15 -35.06 -7.76 -21.56
C ASN A 15 -34.19 -8.15 -20.35
N THR A 16 -33.46 -7.20 -19.75
CA THR A 16 -32.69 -7.43 -18.52
C THR A 16 -33.63 -7.61 -17.32
N HIS A 17 -34.71 -6.87 -17.25
CA HIS A 17 -35.74 -7.01 -16.19
C HIS A 17 -36.51 -8.33 -16.30
N GLN A 18 -36.94 -8.72 -17.51
CA GLN A 18 -37.69 -9.97 -17.73
C GLN A 18 -36.85 -11.24 -17.51
N SER A 19 -35.55 -11.22 -17.80
CA SER A 19 -34.66 -12.35 -17.50
C SER A 19 -34.43 -12.52 -15.99
N SER A 20 -34.43 -11.44 -15.22
CA SER A 20 -34.29 -11.50 -13.75
C SER A 20 -35.57 -12.00 -13.07
N GLU A 21 -36.76 -11.66 -13.60
CA GLU A 21 -38.05 -12.14 -13.10
C GLU A 21 -38.27 -13.63 -13.44
N ARG A 22 -37.93 -14.08 -14.66
CA ARG A 22 -38.03 -15.51 -15.04
C ARG A 22 -37.10 -16.38 -14.18
N ASN A 23 -35.89 -15.93 -13.89
CA ASN A 23 -34.98 -16.64 -12.99
C ASN A 23 -35.45 -16.63 -11.52
N ARG A 24 -36.22 -15.62 -11.10
CA ARG A 24 -36.85 -15.60 -9.78
C ARG A 24 -38.04 -16.56 -9.70
N MET A 25 -38.90 -16.62 -10.73
CA MET A 25 -40.04 -17.54 -10.78
C MET A 25 -39.62 -19.02 -10.89
N ALA A 26 -38.59 -19.34 -11.71
CA ALA A 26 -38.08 -20.70 -11.83
C ALA A 26 -37.40 -21.25 -10.56
N ARG A 27 -37.04 -20.38 -9.61
CA ARG A 27 -36.58 -20.77 -8.27
C ARG A 27 -37.70 -21.03 -7.27
N SER A 28 -38.93 -20.54 -7.50
CA SER A 28 -40.05 -20.65 -6.56
C SER A 28 -40.82 -21.98 -6.64
N GLU A 29 -40.60 -22.80 -7.69
CA GLU A 29 -41.32 -24.05 -7.90
C GLU A 29 -40.58 -25.33 -7.46
N ARG A 30 -39.37 -25.22 -6.90
CA ARG A 30 -38.81 -26.37 -6.20
C ARG A 30 -39.30 -26.37 -4.77
N GLU A 31 -40.10 -27.36 -4.39
CA GLU A 31 -40.41 -27.64 -2.98
C GLU A 31 -39.09 -27.63 -2.17
N MET A 32 -38.88 -26.55 -1.48
CA MET A 32 -37.72 -26.43 -0.60
C MET A 32 -37.99 -27.33 0.61
N PRO A 33 -37.06 -28.23 0.96
CA PRO A 33 -37.17 -28.95 2.22
C PRO A 33 -37.30 -27.91 3.36
N PRO A 34 -38.04 -28.24 4.43
CA PRO A 34 -38.20 -27.32 5.55
C PRO A 34 -36.82 -26.85 6.01
N PRO A 35 -36.65 -25.55 6.30
CA PRO A 35 -35.37 -25.03 6.66
C PRO A 35 -34.85 -25.79 7.88
N ALA A 36 -33.78 -26.55 7.70
CA ALA A 36 -33.07 -27.08 8.84
C ALA A 36 -32.81 -25.88 9.77
N ARG A 37 -33.12 -25.98 11.06
CA ARG A 37 -32.82 -24.96 12.04
C ARG A 37 -31.31 -24.76 12.00
N ARG A 38 -30.85 -23.77 11.19
CA ARG A 38 -29.46 -23.38 11.18
C ARG A 38 -29.18 -22.70 12.52
N GLN A 39 -28.22 -23.22 13.25
CA GLN A 39 -27.68 -22.52 14.40
C GLN A 39 -27.13 -21.19 13.91
N GLN A 40 -27.45 -20.09 14.58
CA GLN A 40 -26.94 -18.77 14.22
C GLN A 40 -25.42 -18.80 14.30
N ALA A 41 -24.75 -18.40 13.22
CA ALA A 41 -23.30 -18.28 13.22
C ALA A 41 -22.88 -17.18 14.20
N ARG A 42 -21.91 -17.48 15.05
CA ARG A 42 -21.33 -16.54 16.02
C ARG A 42 -19.94 -16.15 15.57
N PHE A 43 -19.54 -14.89 15.83
CA PHE A 43 -18.19 -14.41 15.47
C PHE A 43 -17.10 -15.15 16.24
N GLU A 44 -17.39 -15.61 17.46
CA GLU A 44 -16.46 -16.39 18.29
C GLU A 44 -16.15 -17.77 17.70
N ASP A 45 -17.00 -18.27 16.80
CA ASP A 45 -16.79 -19.55 16.13
C ASP A 45 -15.86 -19.46 14.90
N LEU A 46 -15.57 -18.23 14.44
CA LEU A 46 -14.67 -18.01 13.32
C LEU A 46 -13.26 -18.52 13.63
N PRO A 47 -12.63 -19.28 12.69
CA PRO A 47 -11.25 -19.71 12.84
C PRO A 47 -10.28 -18.55 13.08
N GLU A 48 -10.49 -17.42 12.41
CA GLU A 48 -9.70 -16.20 12.54
C GLU A 48 -9.76 -15.63 13.96
N TYR A 49 -10.94 -15.62 14.59
CA TYR A 49 -11.09 -15.16 15.98
C TYR A 49 -10.34 -16.08 16.95
N LYS A 50 -10.48 -17.40 16.78
CA LYS A 50 -9.78 -18.39 17.61
C LYS A 50 -8.27 -18.25 17.48
N GLN A 51 -7.77 -18.03 16.26
CA GLN A 51 -6.35 -17.79 16.02
C GLN A 51 -5.86 -16.53 16.74
N VAL A 52 -6.58 -15.41 16.63
CA VAL A 52 -6.24 -14.16 17.35
C VAL A 52 -6.21 -14.36 18.85
N MET A 53 -7.20 -15.08 19.40
CA MET A 53 -7.27 -15.33 20.85
C MET A 53 -6.13 -16.25 21.32
N THR A 54 -5.78 -17.26 20.52
CA THR A 54 -4.63 -18.13 20.81
C THR A 54 -3.32 -17.34 20.83
N GLN A 55 -3.11 -16.45 19.86
CA GLN A 55 -1.92 -15.60 19.81
C GLN A 55 -1.84 -14.66 21.03
N LYS A 56 -2.97 -14.01 21.38
CA LYS A 56 -3.03 -13.16 22.58
C LYS A 56 -2.68 -13.92 23.85
N PHE A 57 -3.30 -15.07 24.04
CA PHE A 57 -3.03 -15.92 25.19
C PHE A 57 -1.55 -16.35 25.26
N ALA A 58 -0.99 -16.79 24.14
CA ALA A 58 0.42 -17.17 24.08
C ALA A 58 1.35 -16.00 24.44
N SER A 59 1.07 -14.80 23.92
CA SER A 59 1.85 -13.61 24.26
C SER A 59 1.76 -13.24 25.74
N GLU A 60 0.57 -13.34 26.35
CA GLU A 60 0.36 -13.11 27.80
C GLU A 60 1.15 -14.11 28.65
N GLN A 61 1.13 -15.41 28.29
CA GLN A 61 1.89 -16.44 29.01
C GLN A 61 3.41 -16.24 28.93
N LEU A 62 3.88 -15.71 27.79
CA LEU A 62 5.29 -15.43 27.55
C LEU A 62 5.73 -14.05 28.10
N GLY A 63 4.79 -13.25 28.64
CA GLY A 63 5.07 -11.88 29.08
C GLY A 63 5.46 -10.93 27.94
N ILE A 64 5.07 -11.24 26.71
CA ILE A 64 5.39 -10.44 25.51
C ILE A 64 4.29 -9.40 25.28
N ALA A 65 4.64 -8.11 25.37
CA ALA A 65 3.71 -7.03 25.11
C ALA A 65 3.34 -6.95 23.62
N ASN A 66 2.06 -6.64 23.34
CA ASN A 66 1.61 -6.41 21.96
C ASN A 66 2.28 -5.14 21.40
N PRO A 67 3.04 -5.21 20.29
CA PRO A 67 3.69 -4.05 19.69
C PRO A 67 2.74 -3.19 18.86
N PHE A 68 1.54 -3.67 18.54
CA PHE A 68 0.59 -3.03 17.65
C PHE A 68 -0.43 -2.14 18.39
N TYR A 69 -1.08 -1.24 17.66
CA TYR A 69 -2.15 -0.34 18.13
C TYR A 69 -1.74 0.61 19.28
N ARG A 70 -0.46 0.94 19.39
CA ARG A 70 0.01 1.96 20.33
C ARG A 70 -0.40 3.35 19.87
N ALA A 71 -1.00 4.13 20.77
CA ALA A 71 -1.46 5.48 20.45
C ALA A 71 -0.29 6.46 20.42
N HIS A 72 -0.07 7.11 19.27
CA HIS A 72 0.87 8.21 19.13
C HIS A 72 0.20 9.51 19.58
N GLN A 73 0.79 10.19 20.55
CA GLN A 73 0.25 11.42 21.16
C GLN A 73 0.67 12.69 20.45
N THR A 74 1.51 12.58 19.40
CA THR A 74 1.97 13.68 18.57
C THR A 74 1.81 13.37 17.09
N ALA A 75 1.99 14.36 16.22
CA ALA A 75 2.03 14.15 14.79
C ALA A 75 3.15 13.18 14.40
N ALA A 76 2.94 12.43 13.32
CA ALA A 76 3.95 11.54 12.73
C ALA A 76 5.20 12.35 12.30
N GLY A 77 6.36 11.70 12.31
CA GLY A 77 7.66 12.26 11.92
C GLY A 77 8.80 11.40 12.44
N ALA A 78 10.03 11.92 12.42
CA ALA A 78 11.23 11.24 12.91
C ALA A 78 11.21 11.02 14.44
N THR A 79 10.33 11.67 15.16
CA THR A 79 10.08 11.45 16.60
C THR A 79 8.59 11.37 16.88
N THR A 80 8.22 10.67 17.94
CA THR A 80 6.84 10.57 18.43
C THR A 80 6.80 10.54 19.96
N VAL A 81 5.59 10.63 20.50
CA VAL A 81 5.34 10.41 21.94
C VAL A 81 4.36 9.25 22.07
N ILE A 82 4.74 8.22 22.81
CA ILE A 82 3.90 7.07 23.19
C ILE A 82 4.01 6.92 24.72
N ASP A 83 2.89 6.83 25.40
CA ASP A 83 2.80 6.72 26.86
C ASP A 83 3.62 7.79 27.59
N GLY A 84 3.54 9.04 27.11
CA GLY A 84 4.25 10.17 27.65
C GLY A 84 5.77 10.21 27.40
N ARG A 85 6.33 9.21 26.72
CA ARG A 85 7.76 9.09 26.42
C ARG A 85 8.06 9.54 24.99
N LYS A 86 9.05 10.43 24.82
CA LYS A 86 9.55 10.81 23.50
C LYS A 86 10.47 9.72 22.95
N LEU A 87 10.19 9.28 21.73
CA LEU A 87 10.86 8.17 21.06
C LEU A 87 11.39 8.61 19.69
N ILE A 88 12.51 8.03 19.24
CA ILE A 88 12.93 8.05 17.84
C ILE A 88 11.93 7.14 17.07
N ASN A 89 11.40 7.61 15.95
CA ASN A 89 10.28 6.93 15.30
C ASN A 89 10.60 6.49 13.88
N PHE A 90 10.77 5.20 13.68
CA PHE A 90 10.95 4.57 12.38
C PHE A 90 9.68 3.87 11.87
N ALA A 91 8.51 4.18 12.44
CA ALA A 91 7.22 3.61 12.05
C ALA A 91 6.29 4.61 11.33
N SER A 92 6.85 5.70 10.79
CA SER A 92 6.09 6.74 10.09
C SER A 92 6.41 6.76 8.60
N TYR A 93 5.37 6.88 7.76
CA TYR A 93 5.50 7.09 6.31
C TYR A 93 5.70 8.57 5.91
N ASP A 94 5.88 9.47 6.86
CA ASP A 94 6.15 10.90 6.59
C ASP A 94 7.61 11.08 6.12
N TYR A 95 7.91 10.55 4.92
CA TYR A 95 9.27 10.43 4.39
C TYR A 95 10.00 11.76 4.30
N LEU A 96 9.28 12.84 4.00
CA LEU A 96 9.87 14.17 3.78
C LEU A 96 9.58 15.16 4.91
N GLY A 97 8.96 14.73 6.01
CA GLY A 97 8.63 15.59 7.16
C GLY A 97 7.59 16.65 6.84
N LEU A 98 6.66 16.38 5.91
CA LEU A 98 5.67 17.36 5.44
C LEU A 98 4.43 17.43 6.32
N ASN A 99 4.17 16.42 7.16
CA ASN A 99 2.99 16.36 8.02
C ASN A 99 2.89 17.53 9.03
N ARG A 100 4.01 18.17 9.33
CA ARG A 100 4.10 19.34 10.21
C ARG A 100 4.59 20.60 9.50
N HIS A 101 4.72 20.57 8.18
CA HIS A 101 5.19 21.69 7.41
C HIS A 101 4.20 22.88 7.52
N ALA A 102 4.71 24.06 7.84
CA ALA A 102 3.86 25.23 8.16
C ALA A 102 2.91 25.60 7.03
N GLU A 103 3.38 25.55 5.78
CA GLU A 103 2.57 25.87 4.59
C GLU A 103 1.48 24.82 4.34
N VAL A 104 1.79 23.53 4.50
CA VAL A 104 0.81 22.45 4.36
C VAL A 104 -0.30 22.61 5.41
N LEU A 105 0.07 22.88 6.66
CA LEU A 105 -0.89 23.12 7.74
C LEU A 105 -1.73 24.38 7.51
N ALA A 106 -1.13 25.46 7.03
CA ALA A 106 -1.85 26.70 6.72
C ALA A 106 -2.87 26.46 5.61
N LYS A 107 -2.46 25.83 4.51
CA LYS A 107 -3.36 25.52 3.39
C LYS A 107 -4.53 24.62 3.80
N ALA A 108 -4.27 23.62 4.65
CA ALA A 108 -5.32 22.75 5.21
C ALA A 108 -6.33 23.57 6.05
N LYS A 109 -5.87 24.46 6.94
CA LYS A 109 -6.74 25.32 7.77
C LYS A 109 -7.60 26.26 6.94
N ASP A 110 -7.01 26.92 5.95
CA ASP A 110 -7.74 27.85 5.06
C ASP A 110 -8.81 27.10 4.26
N THR A 111 -8.51 25.89 3.81
CA THR A 111 -9.44 25.06 3.07
C THR A 111 -10.64 24.62 3.91
N ILE A 112 -10.44 24.35 5.21
CA ILE A 112 -11.54 24.06 6.14
C ILE A 112 -12.49 25.27 6.23
N GLY A 113 -11.96 26.47 6.31
CA GLY A 113 -12.76 27.70 6.35
C GLY A 113 -13.63 27.91 5.12
N THR A 114 -13.15 27.48 3.95
CA THR A 114 -13.82 27.70 2.66
C THR A 114 -14.81 26.57 2.30
N PHE A 115 -14.39 25.30 2.45
CA PHE A 115 -15.12 24.14 1.94
C PHE A 115 -15.64 23.21 3.04
N GLY A 116 -15.35 23.46 4.31
CA GLY A 116 -15.67 22.54 5.41
C GLY A 116 -14.78 21.30 5.41
N ILE A 117 -15.24 20.27 6.11
CA ILE A 117 -14.47 19.03 6.34
C ILE A 117 -14.66 17.99 5.24
N SER A 118 -15.87 17.88 4.66
CA SER A 118 -16.24 16.82 3.74
C SER A 118 -16.74 17.36 2.40
N ALA A 119 -16.53 16.59 1.34
CA ALA A 119 -17.20 16.84 0.05
C ALA A 119 -18.70 16.60 0.11
N SER A 120 -19.17 15.78 1.07
CA SER A 120 -20.58 15.47 1.39
C SER A 120 -21.41 14.86 0.24
N ALA A 121 -20.75 14.45 -0.85
CA ALA A 121 -21.34 13.76 -1.99
C ALA A 121 -20.25 13.08 -2.83
N SER A 122 -20.65 12.17 -3.74
CA SER A 122 -19.71 11.69 -4.75
C SER A 122 -19.36 12.82 -5.74
N ARG A 123 -18.16 12.80 -6.27
CA ARG A 123 -17.67 13.84 -7.20
C ARG A 123 -18.55 13.96 -8.45
N LEU A 124 -19.05 12.83 -8.95
CA LEU A 124 -19.94 12.79 -10.12
C LEU A 124 -21.23 13.57 -9.93
N VAL A 125 -21.79 13.60 -8.71
CA VAL A 125 -23.10 14.21 -8.45
C VAL A 125 -22.98 15.64 -7.93
N ALA A 126 -22.40 15.84 -6.76
CA ALA A 126 -22.33 17.16 -6.12
C ALA A 126 -21.06 17.35 -5.26
N GLY A 127 -20.16 16.39 -5.24
CA GLY A 127 -18.96 16.38 -4.37
C GLY A 127 -17.74 17.04 -5.00
N GLU A 128 -17.80 17.47 -6.28
CA GLU A 128 -16.67 18.13 -6.92
C GLU A 128 -16.34 19.47 -6.25
N ARG A 129 -15.06 19.72 -6.02
CA ARG A 129 -14.55 20.99 -5.48
C ARG A 129 -13.32 21.43 -6.31
N PRO A 130 -13.06 22.74 -6.44
CA PRO A 130 -11.89 23.24 -7.16
C PRO A 130 -10.56 22.65 -6.67
N VAL A 131 -10.45 22.33 -5.40
CA VAL A 131 -9.24 21.70 -4.82
C VAL A 131 -9.00 20.28 -5.30
N HIS A 132 -10.03 19.56 -5.77
CA HIS A 132 -9.86 18.24 -6.39
C HIS A 132 -9.23 18.37 -7.77
N VAL A 133 -9.75 19.29 -8.59
CA VAL A 133 -9.21 19.58 -9.93
C VAL A 133 -7.77 20.06 -9.80
N ALA A 134 -7.50 21.02 -8.92
CA ALA A 134 -6.16 21.55 -8.69
C ALA A 134 -5.16 20.45 -8.25
N LEU A 135 -5.59 19.48 -7.42
CA LEU A 135 -4.74 18.37 -7.02
C LEU A 135 -4.45 17.44 -8.21
N GLU A 136 -5.46 17.10 -9.02
CA GLU A 136 -5.31 16.23 -10.20
C GLU A 136 -4.39 16.87 -11.25
N GLU A 137 -4.57 18.17 -11.55
CA GLU A 137 -3.68 18.94 -12.42
C GLU A 137 -2.24 18.98 -11.87
N LYS A 138 -2.10 19.16 -10.53
CA LYS A 138 -0.78 19.16 -9.88
C LYS A 138 -0.09 17.81 -9.99
N ILE A 139 -0.80 16.69 -9.78
CA ILE A 139 -0.25 15.35 -9.92
C ILE A 139 0.18 15.08 -11.36
N ALA A 140 -0.69 15.38 -12.34
CA ALA A 140 -0.38 15.20 -13.75
C ALA A 140 0.87 15.99 -14.16
N SER A 141 0.93 17.27 -13.78
CA SER A 141 2.10 18.13 -14.02
C SER A 141 3.36 17.64 -13.30
N PHE A 142 3.22 17.14 -12.07
CA PHE A 142 4.35 16.62 -11.30
C PHE A 142 5.00 15.40 -11.96
N TYR A 143 4.20 14.47 -12.50
CA TYR A 143 4.71 13.33 -13.27
C TYR A 143 5.10 13.71 -14.70
N GLY A 144 4.52 14.76 -15.26
CA GLY A 144 4.67 15.11 -16.67
C GLY A 144 3.83 14.21 -17.58
N VAL A 145 2.59 13.89 -17.17
CA VAL A 145 1.61 13.12 -17.93
C VAL A 145 0.33 13.93 -18.17
N ASP A 146 -0.60 13.40 -19.00
CA ASP A 146 -1.74 14.18 -19.48
C ASP A 146 -2.77 14.51 -18.40
N ALA A 147 -3.09 13.54 -17.52
CA ALA A 147 -4.18 13.68 -16.55
C ALA A 147 -3.99 12.81 -15.31
N ALA A 148 -4.76 13.12 -14.26
CA ALA A 148 -4.84 12.30 -13.05
C ALA A 148 -6.27 12.29 -12.49
N VAL A 149 -6.58 11.28 -11.67
CA VAL A 149 -7.82 11.16 -10.90
C VAL A 149 -7.52 10.71 -9.48
N CYS A 150 -8.16 11.37 -8.49
CA CYS A 150 -7.94 11.10 -7.07
C CYS A 150 -9.07 10.28 -6.45
N PHE A 151 -8.68 9.35 -5.57
CA PHE A 151 -9.55 8.48 -4.78
C PHE A 151 -9.38 8.74 -3.28
N VAL A 152 -10.32 8.25 -2.46
CA VAL A 152 -10.31 8.50 -1.01
C VAL A 152 -9.27 7.69 -0.24
N SER A 153 -8.65 6.68 -0.83
CA SER A 153 -7.52 5.95 -0.23
C SER A 153 -6.67 5.26 -1.31
N GLY A 154 -5.37 5.06 -1.05
CA GLY A 154 -4.48 4.31 -1.94
C GLY A 154 -4.93 2.84 -2.11
N TYR A 155 -5.44 2.20 -1.06
CA TYR A 155 -6.00 0.85 -1.16
C TYR A 155 -7.15 0.79 -2.16
N LEU A 156 -8.13 1.69 -2.03
CA LEU A 156 -9.28 1.75 -2.93
C LEU A 156 -8.88 2.11 -4.36
N THR A 157 -7.81 2.88 -4.55
CA THR A 157 -7.28 3.25 -5.87
C THR A 157 -6.90 2.01 -6.67
N ASN A 158 -6.08 1.13 -6.11
CA ASN A 158 -5.70 -0.14 -6.75
C ASN A 158 -6.94 -1.02 -7.02
N VAL A 159 -7.80 -1.20 -6.02
CA VAL A 159 -9.01 -2.02 -6.16
C VAL A 159 -9.92 -1.50 -7.26
N ALA A 160 -10.18 -0.19 -7.28
CA ALA A 160 -11.11 0.42 -8.22
C ALA A 160 -10.53 0.48 -9.65
N ALA A 161 -9.26 0.87 -9.81
CA ALA A 161 -8.63 0.99 -11.12
C ALA A 161 -8.48 -0.38 -11.78
N ILE A 162 -7.90 -1.37 -11.11
CA ILE A 162 -7.67 -2.70 -11.68
C ILE A 162 -9.00 -3.39 -12.00
N SER A 163 -9.99 -3.33 -11.11
CA SER A 163 -11.30 -3.95 -11.37
C SER A 163 -12.13 -3.25 -12.44
N CYS A 164 -11.86 -1.97 -12.69
CA CYS A 164 -12.49 -1.22 -13.78
C CYS A 164 -11.87 -1.53 -15.15
N LEU A 165 -10.55 -1.63 -15.21
CA LEU A 165 -9.79 -1.73 -16.47
C LEU A 165 -9.69 -3.17 -16.99
N MET A 166 -9.71 -4.16 -16.11
CA MET A 166 -9.50 -5.57 -16.44
C MET A 166 -10.78 -6.39 -16.22
N GLY A 167 -10.88 -7.54 -16.89
CA GLY A 167 -12.04 -8.42 -16.81
C GLY A 167 -11.72 -9.88 -17.18
N PRO A 168 -12.73 -10.78 -17.24
CA PRO A 168 -12.53 -12.24 -17.36
C PRO A 168 -11.76 -12.71 -18.60
N LYS A 169 -11.63 -11.85 -19.65
CA LYS A 169 -10.89 -12.17 -20.87
C LYS A 169 -9.47 -11.57 -20.88
N ASP A 170 -9.06 -11.00 -19.78
CA ASP A 170 -7.79 -10.30 -19.66
C ASP A 170 -6.85 -11.03 -18.69
N LEU A 171 -5.56 -10.75 -18.79
CA LEU A 171 -4.51 -11.27 -17.95
C LEU A 171 -3.89 -10.15 -17.10
N VAL A 172 -3.71 -10.39 -15.81
CA VAL A 172 -2.86 -9.57 -14.97
C VAL A 172 -1.68 -10.40 -14.52
N VAL A 173 -0.48 -9.96 -14.89
CA VAL A 173 0.80 -10.51 -14.41
C VAL A 173 1.36 -9.54 -13.38
N HIS A 174 1.82 -10.03 -12.27
CA HIS A 174 2.29 -9.17 -11.20
C HIS A 174 3.50 -9.75 -10.49
N ASP A 175 4.32 -8.86 -9.92
CA ASP A 175 5.40 -9.27 -9.03
C ASP A 175 4.87 -10.05 -7.82
N GLU A 176 5.62 -11.04 -7.34
CA GLU A 176 5.27 -11.88 -6.20
C GLU A 176 4.93 -11.06 -4.95
N PHE A 177 5.63 -9.92 -4.72
CA PHE A 177 5.51 -9.07 -3.53
C PHE A 177 4.62 -7.84 -3.73
N ILE A 178 3.77 -7.83 -4.75
CA ILE A 178 2.83 -6.73 -4.98
C ILE A 178 1.91 -6.51 -3.78
N HIS A 179 1.53 -5.27 -3.53
CA HIS A 179 0.66 -4.90 -2.42
C HIS A 179 -0.72 -5.60 -2.48
N ASN A 180 -1.25 -5.97 -1.32
CA ASN A 180 -2.53 -6.68 -1.18
C ASN A 180 -3.71 -5.99 -1.90
N SER A 181 -3.73 -4.66 -1.98
CA SER A 181 -4.77 -3.91 -2.68
C SER A 181 -4.82 -4.22 -4.18
N ALA A 182 -3.67 -4.43 -4.83
CA ALA A 182 -3.62 -4.87 -6.21
C ALA A 182 -4.20 -6.28 -6.37
N LEU A 183 -3.83 -7.21 -5.47
CA LEU A 183 -4.40 -8.56 -5.46
C LEU A 183 -5.92 -8.55 -5.28
N ALA A 184 -6.44 -7.68 -4.42
CA ALA A 184 -7.88 -7.51 -4.22
C ALA A 184 -8.57 -6.96 -5.50
N GLY A 185 -7.95 -5.99 -6.18
CA GLY A 185 -8.44 -5.46 -7.46
C GLY A 185 -8.45 -6.52 -8.56
N ILE A 186 -7.39 -7.32 -8.67
CA ILE A 186 -7.29 -8.43 -9.62
C ILE A 186 -8.41 -9.45 -9.37
N LYS A 187 -8.59 -9.85 -8.12
CA LYS A 187 -9.67 -10.79 -7.73
C LYS A 187 -11.05 -10.25 -8.09
N LEU A 188 -11.29 -8.96 -7.86
CA LEU A 188 -12.59 -8.32 -8.14
C LEU A 188 -12.85 -8.17 -9.64
N SER A 189 -11.81 -7.97 -10.45
CA SER A 189 -11.91 -7.85 -11.91
C SER A 189 -12.37 -9.14 -12.60
N GLY A 190 -12.11 -10.29 -11.99
CA GLY A 190 -12.31 -11.61 -12.59
C GLY A 190 -11.28 -11.96 -13.67
N ALA A 191 -10.24 -11.14 -13.87
CA ALA A 191 -9.16 -11.43 -14.81
C ALA A 191 -8.34 -12.65 -14.36
N THR A 192 -7.71 -13.33 -15.32
CA THR A 192 -6.74 -14.37 -15.01
C THR A 192 -5.53 -13.73 -14.35
N ARG A 193 -5.07 -14.35 -13.26
CA ARG A 193 -3.92 -13.91 -12.50
C ARG A 193 -2.73 -14.84 -12.75
N ARG A 194 -1.55 -14.24 -13.00
CA ARG A 194 -0.25 -14.90 -12.94
C ARG A 194 0.71 -14.05 -12.11
N LEU A 195 1.62 -14.69 -11.39
CA LEU A 195 2.72 -14.00 -10.74
C LEU A 195 4.02 -14.35 -11.45
N PHE A 196 5.00 -13.49 -11.33
CA PHE A 196 6.40 -13.76 -11.60
C PHE A 196 7.21 -13.56 -10.32
N LYS A 197 8.36 -14.22 -10.23
CA LYS A 197 9.25 -14.15 -9.07
C LYS A 197 9.69 -12.71 -8.84
N HIS A 198 9.79 -12.37 -7.57
CA HIS A 198 10.11 -11.02 -7.16
C HIS A 198 11.31 -10.44 -7.91
N ASN A 199 11.05 -9.32 -8.59
CA ASN A 199 11.99 -8.51 -9.38
C ASN A 199 12.79 -9.30 -10.44
N ASP A 200 12.27 -10.47 -10.87
CA ASP A 200 12.88 -11.36 -11.87
C ASP A 200 12.24 -11.12 -13.26
N VAL A 201 12.89 -10.25 -14.04
CA VAL A 201 12.42 -9.89 -15.40
C VAL A 201 12.48 -11.09 -16.37
N ALA A 202 13.40 -12.04 -16.16
CA ALA A 202 13.48 -13.23 -16.99
C ALA A 202 12.30 -14.19 -16.73
N ASP A 203 11.87 -14.32 -15.47
CA ASP A 203 10.67 -15.07 -15.12
C ASP A 203 9.40 -14.39 -15.66
N LEU A 204 9.33 -13.05 -15.61
CA LEU A 204 8.25 -12.29 -16.25
C LEU A 204 8.18 -12.57 -17.75
N GLU A 205 9.32 -12.53 -18.45
CA GLU A 205 9.38 -12.84 -19.88
C GLU A 205 8.92 -14.28 -20.16
N HIS A 206 9.35 -15.23 -19.35
CA HIS A 206 8.90 -16.63 -19.45
C HIS A 206 7.38 -16.75 -19.32
N VAL A 207 6.77 -16.09 -18.33
CA VAL A 207 5.31 -16.06 -18.15
C VAL A 207 4.63 -15.46 -19.38
N LEU A 208 5.06 -14.28 -19.84
CA LEU A 208 4.47 -13.59 -21.00
C LEU A 208 4.55 -14.45 -22.26
N ARG A 209 5.70 -15.02 -22.57
CA ARG A 209 5.89 -15.88 -23.75
C ARG A 209 4.96 -17.10 -23.77
N THR A 210 4.61 -17.61 -22.59
CA THR A 210 3.79 -18.83 -22.46
C THR A 210 2.31 -18.56 -22.68
N VAL A 211 1.81 -17.37 -22.33
CA VAL A 211 0.36 -17.14 -22.23
C VAL A 211 -0.15 -15.86 -22.91
N ALA A 212 0.73 -14.98 -23.39
CA ALA A 212 0.31 -13.64 -23.90
C ALA A 212 -0.70 -13.71 -25.08
N GLY A 213 -0.58 -14.71 -25.94
CA GLY A 213 -1.46 -14.91 -27.11
C GLY A 213 -2.90 -15.30 -26.78
N ASP A 214 -3.19 -15.71 -25.55
CA ASP A 214 -4.50 -16.23 -25.17
C ASP A 214 -5.47 -15.17 -24.63
N TYR A 215 -4.98 -13.93 -24.41
CA TYR A 215 -5.74 -12.90 -23.72
C TYR A 215 -5.93 -11.65 -24.60
N ARG A 216 -7.07 -11.00 -24.39
CA ARG A 216 -7.41 -9.76 -25.09
C ARG A 216 -6.49 -8.59 -24.72
N ARG A 217 -6.19 -8.48 -23.42
CA ARG A 217 -5.33 -7.43 -22.82
C ARG A 217 -4.50 -8.04 -21.72
N ILE A 218 -3.31 -7.50 -21.55
CA ILE A 218 -2.39 -7.87 -20.49
C ILE A 218 -2.04 -6.61 -19.70
N MET A 219 -2.03 -6.71 -18.36
CA MET A 219 -1.51 -5.69 -17.46
C MET A 219 -0.39 -6.31 -16.64
N VAL A 220 0.76 -5.65 -16.61
CA VAL A 220 1.88 -5.99 -15.70
C VAL A 220 1.90 -4.98 -14.57
N ILE A 221 1.96 -5.44 -13.30
CA ILE A 221 1.94 -4.58 -12.12
C ILE A 221 3.21 -4.80 -11.31
N VAL A 222 3.91 -3.70 -11.02
CA VAL A 222 5.11 -3.65 -10.17
C VAL A 222 5.01 -2.49 -9.17
N GLU A 223 5.86 -2.48 -8.13
CA GLU A 223 6.03 -1.33 -7.24
C GLU A 223 7.30 -0.57 -7.61
N GLY A 224 7.29 0.76 -7.55
CA GLY A 224 8.49 1.57 -7.79
C GLY A 224 9.56 1.33 -6.74
N ILE A 225 9.18 1.31 -5.46
CA ILE A 225 9.94 0.74 -4.33
C ILE A 225 9.04 -0.29 -3.67
N TYR A 226 9.52 -1.50 -3.51
CA TYR A 226 8.79 -2.57 -2.85
C TYR A 226 8.69 -2.34 -1.34
N SER A 227 7.47 -2.40 -0.85
CA SER A 227 7.12 -1.99 0.52
C SER A 227 7.74 -2.84 1.62
N MET A 228 8.12 -4.09 1.33
CA MET A 228 8.65 -5.05 2.29
C MET A 228 10.17 -5.08 2.34
N ASP A 229 10.81 -4.96 1.19
CA ASP A 229 12.27 -5.13 1.05
C ASP A 229 12.99 -3.82 0.75
N GLY A 230 12.31 -2.80 0.19
CA GLY A 230 12.89 -1.50 -0.10
C GLY A 230 13.83 -1.49 -1.30
N ASP A 231 13.72 -2.49 -2.16
CA ASP A 231 14.37 -2.58 -3.47
C ASP A 231 13.53 -1.91 -4.56
N VAL A 232 14.08 -1.79 -5.75
CA VAL A 232 13.54 -1.00 -6.87
C VAL A 232 13.30 -1.89 -8.07
N ALA A 233 12.16 -1.72 -8.76
CA ALA A 233 11.89 -2.42 -10.01
C ALA A 233 12.83 -1.98 -11.14
N ASP A 234 13.26 -2.92 -11.98
CA ASP A 234 14.09 -2.64 -13.17
C ASP A 234 13.22 -2.11 -14.32
N LEU A 235 12.89 -0.80 -14.26
CA LEU A 235 12.03 -0.15 -15.25
C LEU A 235 12.56 -0.27 -16.70
N PRO A 236 13.85 -0.06 -17.00
CA PRO A 236 14.36 -0.23 -18.36
C PRO A 236 14.12 -1.62 -18.93
N ALA A 237 14.32 -2.66 -18.15
CA ALA A 237 14.07 -4.02 -18.60
C ALA A 237 12.56 -4.32 -18.78
N LEU A 238 11.71 -3.79 -17.91
CA LEU A 238 10.24 -3.88 -18.05
C LEU A 238 9.73 -3.21 -19.31
N LEU A 239 10.24 -2.02 -19.64
CA LEU A 239 9.86 -1.30 -20.86
C LEU A 239 10.29 -2.02 -22.14
N LYS A 240 11.44 -2.70 -22.13
CA LYS A 240 11.84 -3.55 -23.23
C LYS A 240 10.85 -4.68 -23.47
N LEU A 241 10.43 -5.38 -22.41
CA LEU A 241 9.40 -6.42 -22.53
C LEU A 241 8.04 -5.84 -22.92
N ARG A 242 7.69 -4.65 -22.43
CA ARG A 242 6.46 -3.96 -22.83
C ARG A 242 6.41 -3.70 -24.34
N ALA A 243 7.51 -3.25 -24.92
CA ALA A 243 7.61 -3.01 -26.36
C ALA A 243 7.46 -4.31 -27.18
N GLU A 244 7.92 -5.44 -26.63
CA GLU A 244 7.85 -6.75 -27.31
C GLU A 244 6.47 -7.41 -27.18
N TYR A 245 5.86 -7.38 -25.97
CA TYR A 245 4.63 -8.13 -25.66
C TYR A 245 3.36 -7.27 -25.66
N GLY A 246 3.46 -5.94 -25.71
CA GLY A 246 2.32 -5.02 -25.85
C GLY A 246 1.37 -5.00 -24.62
N PHE A 247 1.88 -5.14 -23.42
CA PHE A 247 1.08 -5.06 -22.19
C PHE A 247 0.99 -3.62 -21.67
N TRP A 248 -0.02 -3.34 -20.85
CA TRP A 248 -0.08 -2.14 -20.03
C TRP A 248 0.81 -2.30 -18.80
N LEU A 249 1.71 -1.35 -18.58
CA LEU A 249 2.56 -1.30 -17.41
C LEU A 249 1.92 -0.39 -16.36
N MET A 250 1.62 -0.96 -15.19
CA MET A 250 1.17 -0.23 -14.00
C MET A 250 2.28 -0.23 -12.97
N VAL A 251 2.68 0.97 -12.53
CA VAL A 251 3.69 1.17 -11.49
C VAL A 251 3.03 1.78 -10.25
N ASP A 252 3.10 1.08 -9.13
CA ASP A 252 2.67 1.58 -7.82
C ASP A 252 3.81 2.37 -7.16
N GLU A 253 3.65 3.69 -7.15
CA GLU A 253 4.60 4.67 -6.61
C GLU A 253 4.37 4.98 -5.11
N ALA A 254 3.60 4.18 -4.41
CA ALA A 254 3.23 4.48 -3.03
C ALA A 254 4.44 4.69 -2.10
N HIS A 255 5.58 4.06 -2.38
CA HIS A 255 6.82 4.19 -1.61
C HIS A 255 7.93 4.93 -2.35
N SER A 256 7.74 5.30 -3.62
CA SER A 256 8.77 5.90 -4.47
C SER A 256 8.55 7.37 -4.79
N LEU A 257 7.31 7.85 -4.79
CA LEU A 257 7.00 9.29 -4.91
C LEU A 257 7.66 10.08 -3.76
N GLY A 258 8.42 11.11 -4.09
CA GLY A 258 9.20 11.92 -3.15
C GLY A 258 10.51 11.27 -2.69
N VAL A 259 10.79 10.03 -3.10
CA VAL A 259 11.93 9.20 -2.68
C VAL A 259 12.90 8.95 -3.82
N LEU A 260 12.42 8.40 -4.93
CA LEU A 260 13.23 8.13 -6.11
C LEU A 260 13.35 9.36 -7.01
N GLY A 261 14.43 9.38 -7.78
CA GLY A 261 14.76 10.50 -8.65
C GLY A 261 15.49 11.64 -7.92
N LYS A 262 16.03 12.58 -8.67
CA LYS A 262 16.80 13.71 -8.12
C LYS A 262 15.87 14.71 -7.40
N THR A 263 14.66 14.88 -7.94
CA THR A 263 13.65 15.82 -7.43
C THR A 263 12.47 15.11 -6.77
N GLY A 264 12.50 13.76 -6.69
CA GLY A 264 11.44 12.97 -6.04
C GLY A 264 10.27 12.61 -6.95
N ARG A 265 10.44 12.67 -8.27
CA ARG A 265 9.38 12.35 -9.25
C ARG A 265 9.20 10.85 -9.50
N GLY A 266 9.81 10.01 -8.68
CA GLY A 266 9.59 8.57 -8.70
C GLY A 266 10.49 7.81 -9.67
N LEU A 267 9.98 6.65 -10.11
CA LEU A 267 10.75 5.63 -10.81
C LEU A 267 11.22 6.10 -12.20
N ALA A 268 10.38 6.82 -12.96
CA ALA A 268 10.76 7.31 -14.28
C ALA A 268 11.93 8.29 -14.20
N GLU A 269 11.90 9.26 -13.29
CA GLU A 269 13.01 10.18 -13.07
C GLU A 269 14.28 9.46 -12.62
N HIS A 270 14.12 8.42 -11.79
CA HIS A 270 15.25 7.63 -11.29
C HIS A 270 16.07 7.00 -12.42
N PHE A 271 15.40 6.51 -13.45
CA PHE A 271 16.01 5.87 -14.61
C PHE A 271 16.18 6.80 -15.83
N GLY A 272 15.69 8.04 -15.76
CA GLY A 272 15.73 8.96 -16.89
C GLY A 272 14.84 8.54 -18.07
N VAL A 273 13.70 7.93 -17.77
CA VAL A 273 12.72 7.44 -18.72
C VAL A 273 11.60 8.47 -18.91
N ASP A 274 11.05 8.58 -20.11
CA ASP A 274 9.84 9.38 -20.37
C ASP A 274 8.66 8.80 -19.56
N PRO A 275 8.01 9.56 -18.68
CA PRO A 275 6.88 9.07 -17.91
C PRO A 275 5.69 8.60 -18.74
N HIS A 276 5.55 9.02 -20.01
CA HIS A 276 4.53 8.55 -20.94
C HIS A 276 4.75 7.09 -21.42
N GLU A 277 5.92 6.52 -21.20
CA GLU A 277 6.16 5.10 -21.48
C GLU A 277 5.49 4.16 -20.48
N ILE A 278 4.99 4.70 -19.37
CA ILE A 278 4.23 3.94 -18.37
C ILE A 278 2.75 4.27 -18.54
N ASP A 279 1.92 3.23 -18.71
CA ASP A 279 0.51 3.39 -19.00
C ASP A 279 -0.30 3.88 -17.80
N ILE A 280 0.06 3.42 -16.57
CA ILE A 280 -0.69 3.66 -15.36
C ILE A 280 0.28 3.95 -14.21
N TRP A 281 0.33 5.19 -13.79
CA TRP A 281 0.94 5.58 -12.53
C TRP A 281 -0.09 5.50 -11.42
N MET A 282 0.17 4.69 -10.41
CA MET A 282 -0.61 4.63 -9.18
C MET A 282 0.20 5.20 -8.03
N GLY A 283 -0.44 5.94 -7.14
CA GLY A 283 0.21 6.37 -5.91
C GLY A 283 -0.76 6.60 -4.76
N THR A 284 -0.17 6.80 -3.58
CA THR A 284 -0.91 7.15 -2.38
C THR A 284 -0.60 8.58 -1.93
N LEU A 285 -1.62 9.24 -1.39
CA LEU A 285 -1.46 10.55 -0.75
C LEU A 285 -1.13 10.43 0.75
N SER A 286 -1.11 9.21 1.30
CA SER A 286 -1.00 8.97 2.75
C SER A 286 0.44 8.91 3.27
N LYS A 287 1.44 9.04 2.41
CA LYS A 287 2.86 8.92 2.76
C LYS A 287 3.58 10.25 2.52
N THR A 288 4.33 10.39 1.45
CA THR A 288 5.12 11.58 1.12
C THR A 288 4.30 12.87 1.14
N THR A 289 3.05 12.84 0.68
CA THR A 289 2.19 14.05 0.64
C THR A 289 1.44 14.31 1.93
N SER A 290 1.69 13.52 2.99
CA SER A 290 1.18 13.76 4.37
C SER A 290 -0.33 14.00 4.44
N SER A 291 -1.10 13.30 3.60
CA SER A 291 -2.54 13.44 3.47
C SER A 291 -3.25 12.09 3.64
N CYS A 292 -4.38 11.90 3.00
CA CYS A 292 -5.04 10.61 2.85
C CYS A 292 -5.69 10.56 1.46
N GLY A 293 -5.66 9.40 0.83
CA GLY A 293 -6.16 9.23 -0.53
C GLY A 293 -5.18 8.45 -1.38
N GLY A 294 -5.49 8.38 -2.65
CA GLY A 294 -4.62 7.85 -3.69
C GLY A 294 -5.01 8.41 -5.05
N TYR A 295 -4.23 8.10 -6.06
CA TYR A 295 -4.45 8.62 -7.40
C TYR A 295 -4.02 7.60 -8.45
N ILE A 296 -4.61 7.75 -9.64
CA ILE A 296 -4.09 7.22 -10.90
C ILE A 296 -3.72 8.40 -11.78
N ALA A 297 -2.57 8.34 -12.44
CA ALA A 297 -2.14 9.31 -13.42
C ALA A 297 -1.67 8.60 -14.71
N GLY A 298 -1.82 9.27 -15.85
CA GLY A 298 -1.49 8.73 -17.17
C GLY A 298 -2.20 9.50 -18.28
N SER A 299 -2.64 8.80 -19.33
CA SER A 299 -3.35 9.43 -20.45
C SER A 299 -4.73 9.98 -20.04
N GLU A 300 -5.21 11.00 -20.75
CA GLU A 300 -6.55 11.54 -20.58
C GLU A 300 -7.63 10.46 -20.72
N ALA A 301 -7.47 9.56 -21.70
CA ALA A 301 -8.42 8.46 -21.94
C ALA A 301 -8.52 7.50 -20.75
N LEU A 302 -7.41 7.19 -20.08
CA LEU A 302 -7.40 6.39 -18.86
C LEU A 302 -8.22 7.06 -17.76
N VAL A 303 -7.98 8.33 -17.53
CA VAL A 303 -8.64 9.11 -16.46
C VAL A 303 -10.14 9.25 -16.72
N GLU A 304 -10.56 9.52 -17.95
CA GLU A 304 -11.98 9.59 -18.32
C GLU A 304 -12.70 8.26 -18.10
N VAL A 305 -12.09 7.13 -18.48
CA VAL A 305 -12.67 5.81 -18.21
C VAL A 305 -12.84 5.57 -16.71
N LEU A 306 -11.84 5.93 -15.91
CA LEU A 306 -11.92 5.74 -14.43
C LEU A 306 -12.97 6.67 -13.80
N LYS A 307 -13.04 7.93 -14.19
CA LYS A 307 -14.07 8.88 -13.72
C LYS A 307 -15.49 8.43 -14.08
N ALA A 308 -15.68 7.81 -15.23
CA ALA A 308 -16.98 7.34 -15.69
C ALA A 308 -17.41 5.98 -15.10
N SER A 309 -16.45 5.09 -14.76
CA SER A 309 -16.76 3.66 -14.58
C SER A 309 -16.15 3.02 -13.33
N ALA A 310 -15.13 3.62 -12.71
CA ALA A 310 -14.50 3.04 -11.53
C ALA A 310 -15.44 3.16 -10.31
N GLY A 311 -15.95 2.04 -9.82
CA GLY A 311 -16.93 2.01 -8.74
C GLY A 311 -16.47 2.73 -7.46
N GLY A 312 -15.19 2.63 -7.13
CA GLY A 312 -14.58 3.32 -5.98
C GLY A 312 -14.49 4.85 -6.14
N PHE A 313 -14.68 5.38 -7.35
CA PHE A 313 -14.79 6.80 -7.61
C PHE A 313 -16.27 7.23 -7.71
N VAL A 314 -17.04 6.56 -8.57
CA VAL A 314 -18.42 6.93 -8.90
C VAL A 314 -19.36 6.85 -7.69
N TYR A 315 -19.22 5.81 -6.86
CA TYR A 315 -20.11 5.52 -5.72
C TYR A 315 -19.50 5.87 -4.36
N SER A 316 -18.31 6.44 -4.33
CA SER A 316 -17.69 6.92 -3.10
C SER A 316 -17.94 8.42 -2.91
N VAL A 317 -17.91 8.89 -1.65
CA VAL A 317 -17.78 10.33 -1.38
C VAL A 317 -16.48 10.86 -1.98
N GLY A 318 -16.46 12.13 -2.41
CA GLY A 318 -15.22 12.79 -2.87
C GLY A 318 -14.18 12.87 -1.75
N LEU A 319 -12.90 12.87 -2.11
CA LEU A 319 -11.80 13.12 -1.18
C LEU A 319 -12.08 14.39 -0.37
N ALA A 320 -11.84 14.35 0.95
CA ALA A 320 -12.06 15.52 1.79
C ALA A 320 -11.27 16.74 1.26
N PRO A 321 -11.90 17.92 1.06
CA PRO A 321 -11.25 19.08 0.47
C PRO A 321 -9.95 19.49 1.18
N VAL A 322 -9.93 19.38 2.50
CA VAL A 322 -8.75 19.67 3.34
C VAL A 322 -7.57 18.77 3.01
N LEU A 323 -7.84 17.49 2.72
CA LEU A 323 -6.81 16.50 2.37
C LEU A 323 -6.30 16.71 0.95
N ALA A 324 -7.18 17.07 0.02
CA ALA A 324 -6.78 17.44 -1.34
C ALA A 324 -5.84 18.65 -1.34
N ALA A 325 -6.21 19.70 -0.62
CA ALA A 325 -5.39 20.91 -0.52
C ALA A 325 -4.05 20.68 0.20
N ALA A 326 -4.03 19.85 1.25
CA ALA A 326 -2.80 19.46 1.94
C ALA A 326 -1.84 18.70 1.00
N ALA A 327 -2.36 17.77 0.20
CA ALA A 327 -1.56 17.01 -0.77
C ALA A 327 -0.99 17.93 -1.86
N THR A 328 -1.78 18.88 -2.39
CA THR A 328 -1.30 19.88 -3.36
C THR A 328 -0.16 20.70 -2.77
N ALA A 329 -0.35 21.24 -1.56
CA ALA A 329 0.69 22.04 -0.89
C ALA A 329 1.96 21.19 -0.61
N SER A 330 1.81 19.92 -0.29
CA SER A 330 2.96 19.02 -0.10
C SER A 330 3.76 18.81 -1.39
N LEU A 331 3.08 18.65 -2.54
CA LEU A 331 3.75 18.57 -3.85
C LEU A 331 4.43 19.88 -4.23
N ASP A 332 3.81 21.05 -3.91
CA ASP A 332 4.42 22.36 -4.11
C ASP A 332 5.71 22.52 -3.29
N VAL A 333 5.68 22.09 -2.02
CA VAL A 333 6.88 22.11 -1.16
C VAL A 333 7.95 21.18 -1.70
N LEU A 334 7.59 19.97 -2.13
CA LEU A 334 8.54 18.99 -2.70
C LEU A 334 9.28 19.56 -3.91
N GLU A 335 8.58 20.23 -4.82
CA GLU A 335 9.21 20.85 -5.99
C GLU A 335 10.17 21.99 -5.63
N ARG A 336 9.85 22.79 -4.60
CA ARG A 336 10.68 23.91 -4.16
C ARG A 336 11.83 23.49 -3.25
N GLU A 337 11.68 22.37 -2.53
CA GLU A 337 12.63 21.90 -1.53
C GLU A 337 13.23 20.53 -1.85
N PRO A 338 13.89 20.32 -3.02
CA PRO A 338 14.45 19.02 -3.40
C PRO A 338 15.54 18.55 -2.42
N GLY A 339 16.02 19.42 -1.56
CA GLY A 339 16.93 19.11 -0.45
C GLY A 339 16.36 18.07 0.52
N ARG A 340 15.01 17.96 0.67
CA ARG A 340 14.36 16.96 1.52
C ARG A 340 14.56 15.56 0.95
N THR A 341 14.31 15.36 -0.35
CA THR A 341 14.59 14.11 -1.05
C THR A 341 16.07 13.72 -0.94
N ALA A 342 16.98 14.68 -1.12
CA ALA A 342 18.39 14.43 -0.97
C ALA A 342 18.78 14.05 0.48
N ALA A 343 18.16 14.68 1.50
CA ALA A 343 18.37 14.32 2.90
C ALA A 343 17.86 12.91 3.21
N LEU A 344 16.65 12.57 2.75
CA LEU A 344 16.09 11.23 2.88
C LEU A 344 17.03 10.16 2.30
N ARG A 345 17.53 10.38 1.09
CA ARG A 345 18.45 9.44 0.40
C ARG A 345 19.75 9.27 1.16
N ARG A 346 20.34 10.36 1.68
CA ARG A 346 21.54 10.27 2.53
C ARG A 346 21.28 9.47 3.80
N ASN A 347 20.13 9.71 4.46
CA ASN A 347 19.74 9.02 5.68
C ASN A 347 19.49 7.53 5.44
N GLY A 348 18.80 7.17 4.34
CA GLY A 348 18.57 5.78 3.97
C GLY A 348 19.87 5.03 3.64
N ALA A 349 20.75 5.63 2.83
CA ALA A 349 22.04 5.07 2.51
C ALA A 349 22.93 4.90 3.76
N LEU A 350 22.89 5.87 4.69
CA LEU A 350 23.60 5.77 5.97
C LEU A 350 23.07 4.62 6.83
N PHE A 351 21.74 4.50 6.97
CA PHE A 351 21.13 3.41 7.72
C PHE A 351 21.53 2.06 7.15
N LEU A 352 21.39 1.86 5.82
CA LEU A 352 21.75 0.62 5.16
C LEU A 352 23.23 0.26 5.34
N LYS A 353 24.12 1.25 5.16
CA LYS A 353 25.56 1.06 5.35
C LYS A 353 25.85 0.59 6.77
N LEU A 354 25.38 1.31 7.78
CA LEU A 354 25.63 0.99 9.18
C LEU A 354 25.03 -0.36 9.58
N ALA A 355 23.81 -0.68 9.08
CA ALA A 355 23.17 -1.97 9.35
C ALA A 355 24.01 -3.14 8.79
N LYS A 356 24.53 -3.02 7.57
CA LYS A 356 25.45 -4.02 6.98
C LYS A 356 26.76 -4.13 7.74
N GLU A 357 27.36 -3.00 8.14
CA GLU A 357 28.59 -2.97 8.96
C GLU A 357 28.38 -3.63 10.34
N ALA A 358 27.17 -3.53 10.90
CA ALA A 358 26.79 -4.18 12.16
C ALA A 358 26.35 -5.65 11.98
N GLY A 359 26.45 -6.23 10.78
CA GLY A 359 26.09 -7.62 10.51
C GLY A 359 24.58 -7.90 10.46
N LEU A 360 23.74 -6.87 10.34
CA LEU A 360 22.31 -7.03 10.22
C LEU A 360 21.93 -7.46 8.79
N ASP A 361 21.04 -8.43 8.67
CA ASP A 361 20.45 -8.84 7.38
C ASP A 361 19.40 -7.82 6.94
N THR A 362 19.69 -7.09 5.88
CA THR A 362 18.82 -6.05 5.31
C THR A 362 18.09 -6.50 4.03
N GLY A 363 18.11 -7.80 3.73
CA GLY A 363 17.50 -8.36 2.53
C GLY A 363 17.98 -7.67 1.26
N LEU A 364 17.06 -7.35 0.36
CA LEU A 364 17.32 -6.73 -0.94
C LEU A 364 17.33 -5.19 -0.91
N SER A 365 17.26 -4.56 0.26
CA SER A 365 17.09 -3.11 0.37
C SER A 365 18.13 -2.32 -0.39
N SER A 366 17.66 -1.34 -1.15
CA SER A 366 18.49 -0.35 -1.85
C SER A 366 18.85 0.87 -0.97
N GLY A 367 18.35 0.93 0.27
CA GLY A 367 18.70 1.99 1.22
C GLY A 367 18.06 3.35 0.90
N PHE A 368 16.82 3.36 0.45
CA PHE A 368 16.05 4.60 0.26
C PHE A 368 15.21 4.93 1.51
N SER A 369 13.89 4.79 1.41
CA SER A 369 12.96 5.12 2.49
C SER A 369 12.57 3.92 3.36
N VAL A 370 12.83 2.70 2.90
CA VAL A 370 12.48 1.45 3.57
C VAL A 370 13.73 0.58 3.71
N VAL A 371 14.08 0.25 4.94
CA VAL A 371 15.17 -0.70 5.23
C VAL A 371 14.65 -1.75 6.20
N PRO A 372 14.46 -3.00 5.78
CA PRO A 372 14.15 -4.10 6.68
C PRO A 372 15.39 -4.56 7.44
N VAL A 373 15.17 -5.14 8.62
CA VAL A 373 16.13 -6.00 9.30
C VAL A 373 15.45 -7.35 9.48
N ILE A 374 15.92 -8.35 8.74
CA ILE A 374 15.38 -9.71 8.76
C ILE A 374 15.78 -10.37 10.08
N VAL A 375 14.80 -10.79 10.86
CA VAL A 375 15.00 -11.42 12.17
C VAL A 375 14.76 -12.93 12.09
N GLY A 376 13.95 -13.35 11.11
CA GLY A 376 13.57 -14.73 10.86
C GLY A 376 12.35 -15.16 11.68
N ASP A 377 12.47 -15.25 12.97
CA ASP A 377 11.45 -15.73 13.90
C ASP A 377 10.45 -14.64 14.31
N SER A 378 9.14 -14.91 14.24
CA SER A 378 8.08 -13.94 14.53
C SER A 378 8.08 -13.47 16.00
N LEU A 379 8.32 -14.35 16.96
CA LEU A 379 8.37 -13.96 18.37
C LEU A 379 9.61 -13.11 18.68
N ARG A 380 10.74 -13.48 18.11
CA ARG A 380 11.98 -12.70 18.25
C ARG A 380 11.80 -11.31 17.66
N ALA A 381 11.14 -11.17 16.52
CA ALA A 381 10.86 -9.87 15.91
C ALA A 381 9.95 -9.00 16.80
N VAL A 382 8.93 -9.58 17.43
CA VAL A 382 8.07 -8.87 18.38
C VAL A 382 8.84 -8.43 19.61
N GLN A 383 9.67 -9.31 20.19
CA GLN A 383 10.47 -8.97 21.36
C GLN A 383 11.51 -7.90 21.03
N LEU A 384 12.20 -8.00 19.90
CA LEU A 384 13.14 -6.97 19.45
C LEU A 384 12.46 -5.60 19.33
N SER A 385 11.24 -5.54 18.78
CA SER A 385 10.46 -4.31 18.71
C SER A 385 10.15 -3.74 20.11
N ASN A 386 9.83 -4.60 21.08
CA ASN A 386 9.56 -4.19 22.46
C ASN A 386 10.82 -3.70 23.18
N ASP A 387 11.96 -4.38 22.99
CA ASP A 387 13.24 -4.00 23.57
C ASP A 387 13.70 -2.64 23.02
N LEU A 388 13.59 -2.43 21.71
CA LEU A 388 13.88 -1.14 21.08
C LEU A 388 12.97 -0.03 21.60
N LEU A 389 11.69 -0.30 21.81
CA LEU A 389 10.77 0.67 22.39
C LEU A 389 11.16 1.04 23.83
N ALA A 390 11.58 0.06 24.63
CA ALA A 390 12.10 0.31 25.98
C ALA A 390 13.32 1.24 25.97
N GLU A 391 14.16 1.12 24.95
CA GLU A 391 15.36 1.95 24.74
C GLU A 391 15.08 3.27 24.01
N GLY A 392 13.80 3.59 23.75
CA GLY A 392 13.41 4.85 23.15
C GLY A 392 13.37 4.87 21.62
N VAL A 393 13.28 3.72 20.96
CA VAL A 393 13.17 3.57 19.51
C VAL A 393 11.87 2.85 19.15
N ASN A 394 11.02 3.47 18.31
CA ASN A 394 9.80 2.86 17.81
C ASN A 394 10.05 2.32 16.39
N ALA A 395 10.13 0.99 16.27
CA ALA A 395 10.19 0.25 15.02
C ALA A 395 9.26 -0.96 15.12
N LEU A 396 8.42 -1.19 14.11
CA LEU A 396 7.38 -2.22 14.18
C LEU A 396 7.78 -3.50 13.44
N PRO A 397 7.40 -4.67 14.00
CA PRO A 397 7.65 -5.95 13.37
C PRO A 397 6.64 -6.23 12.26
N ILE A 398 7.08 -6.93 11.23
CA ILE A 398 6.25 -7.59 10.23
C ILE A 398 6.45 -9.08 10.45
N ILE A 399 5.36 -9.78 10.75
CA ILE A 399 5.36 -11.17 11.17
C ILE A 399 4.34 -11.97 10.35
N HIS A 400 4.33 -13.28 10.50
CA HIS A 400 3.29 -14.14 9.93
C HIS A 400 1.88 -13.65 10.36
N PRO A 401 0.87 -13.62 9.47
CA PRO A 401 0.87 -14.10 8.06
C PRO A 401 1.26 -13.05 7.00
N ALA A 402 1.68 -11.84 7.38
CA ALA A 402 2.07 -10.80 6.44
C ALA A 402 3.36 -11.14 5.66
N VAL A 403 4.22 -11.96 6.27
CA VAL A 403 5.38 -12.62 5.66
C VAL A 403 5.38 -14.09 6.07
N PRO A 404 6.01 -15.00 5.29
CA PRO A 404 6.22 -16.39 5.73
C PRO A 404 6.98 -16.45 7.05
N GLU A 405 6.72 -17.48 7.89
CA GLU A 405 7.57 -17.75 9.06
C GLU A 405 8.99 -18.08 8.59
N GLY A 406 9.99 -17.61 9.33
CA GLY A 406 11.38 -17.59 8.90
C GLY A 406 11.81 -16.32 8.18
N LEU A 407 10.87 -15.43 7.82
CA LEU A 407 11.12 -14.16 7.15
C LEU A 407 10.57 -12.95 7.94
N ALA A 408 10.25 -13.13 9.21
CA ALA A 408 9.83 -12.05 10.09
C ALA A 408 10.94 -10.98 10.18
N ARG A 409 10.55 -9.72 10.22
CA ARG A 409 11.48 -8.59 10.16
C ARG A 409 11.00 -7.40 10.95
N LEU A 410 11.90 -6.51 11.35
CA LEU A 410 11.55 -5.14 11.64
C LEU A 410 11.69 -4.31 10.37
N ARG A 411 10.75 -3.39 10.14
CA ARG A 411 10.79 -2.50 8.98
C ARG A 411 11.01 -1.07 9.45
N PHE A 412 12.15 -0.50 9.07
CA PHE A 412 12.53 0.86 9.41
C PHE A 412 12.16 1.80 8.26
N PHE A 413 11.29 2.76 8.55
CA PHE A 413 10.95 3.85 7.62
C PHE A 413 11.84 5.04 7.91
N ILE A 414 12.69 5.36 6.95
CA ILE A 414 13.61 6.48 7.05
C ILE A 414 12.90 7.76 6.61
N THR A 415 13.19 8.88 7.26
CA THR A 415 12.66 10.19 6.91
C THR A 415 13.79 11.19 6.68
N SER A 416 13.50 12.28 5.96
CA SER A 416 14.45 13.40 5.77
C SER A 416 14.87 14.04 7.08
N ASP A 417 14.02 13.97 8.11
CA ASP A 417 14.20 14.63 9.40
C ASP A 417 14.97 13.78 10.43
N HIS A 418 15.28 12.52 10.14
CA HIS A 418 16.15 11.72 10.99
C HIS A 418 17.56 12.32 11.02
N THR A 419 18.12 12.47 12.22
CA THR A 419 19.53 12.87 12.38
C THR A 419 20.46 11.67 12.26
N GLU A 420 21.71 11.92 11.89
CA GLU A 420 22.74 10.88 11.84
C GLU A 420 22.91 10.18 13.22
N GLU A 421 22.83 10.93 14.32
CA GLU A 421 22.90 10.38 15.68
C GLU A 421 21.76 9.40 15.96
N GLN A 422 20.51 9.77 15.57
CA GLN A 422 19.34 8.89 15.72
C GLN A 422 19.52 7.59 14.93
N ILE A 423 20.02 7.68 13.70
CA ILE A 423 20.27 6.52 12.83
C ILE A 423 21.34 5.62 13.45
N ARG A 424 22.51 6.18 13.83
CA ARG A 424 23.61 5.42 14.43
C ARG A 424 23.16 4.70 15.70
N ARG A 425 22.52 5.43 16.63
CA ARG A 425 21.99 4.86 17.86
C ARG A 425 21.02 3.72 17.59
N THR A 426 20.08 3.91 16.66
CA THR A 426 19.07 2.87 16.35
C THR A 426 19.71 1.61 15.78
N VAL A 427 20.65 1.74 14.84
CA VAL A 427 21.32 0.58 14.25
C VAL A 427 22.14 -0.18 15.31
N THR A 428 22.90 0.54 16.17
CA THR A 428 23.69 -0.07 17.25
C THR A 428 22.78 -0.84 18.21
N LEU A 429 21.71 -0.21 18.71
CA LEU A 429 20.76 -0.87 19.61
C LEU A 429 20.06 -2.08 18.95
N THR A 430 19.72 -1.97 17.66
CA THR A 430 19.10 -3.09 16.94
C THR A 430 20.03 -4.29 16.86
N ALA A 431 21.32 -4.07 16.54
CA ALA A 431 22.31 -5.14 16.47
C ALA A 431 22.56 -5.78 17.84
N GLU A 432 22.76 -4.97 18.89
CA GLU A 432 22.99 -5.44 20.26
C GLU A 432 21.81 -6.29 20.77
N ARG A 433 20.56 -5.80 20.62
CA ARG A 433 19.38 -6.51 21.10
C ARG A 433 19.09 -7.77 20.29
N LEU A 434 19.28 -7.74 18.96
CA LEU A 434 19.12 -8.93 18.13
C LEU A 434 20.16 -10.01 18.47
N THR A 435 21.41 -9.63 18.75
CA THR A 435 22.47 -10.54 19.20
C THR A 435 22.08 -11.18 20.53
N ASP A 436 21.71 -10.39 21.56
CA ASP A 436 21.27 -10.90 22.86
C ASP A 436 20.12 -11.90 22.73
N LEU A 437 19.08 -11.56 21.96
CA LEU A 437 17.94 -12.45 21.73
C LEU A 437 18.35 -13.76 21.03
N THR A 438 19.33 -13.68 20.13
CA THR A 438 19.82 -14.84 19.39
C THR A 438 20.67 -15.75 20.29
N GLU A 439 21.60 -15.18 21.07
CA GLU A 439 22.42 -15.93 22.01
C GLU A 439 21.59 -16.63 23.09
N ARG A 440 20.51 -16.00 23.55
CA ARG A 440 19.55 -16.58 24.51
C ARG A 440 18.59 -17.58 23.87
N ASN A 441 18.73 -17.85 22.56
CA ASN A 441 17.80 -18.70 21.78
C ASN A 441 16.31 -18.30 21.96
N PHE A 442 16.05 -16.98 22.12
CA PHE A 442 14.68 -16.49 22.26
C PHE A 442 13.94 -16.57 20.93
N GLY A 443 12.78 -17.24 20.90
CA GLY A 443 11.96 -17.39 19.71
C GLY A 443 11.09 -18.65 19.75
N LEU A 444 10.40 -18.95 18.66
CA LEU A 444 9.52 -20.12 18.52
C LEU A 444 10.27 -21.44 18.78
N GLY A 445 11.53 -21.54 18.32
CA GLY A 445 12.35 -22.73 18.52
C GLY A 445 12.78 -22.95 19.98
N GLY A 446 12.69 -21.95 20.86
CA GLY A 446 13.01 -22.02 22.28
C GLY A 446 11.79 -22.31 23.19
N ILE A 447 10.58 -22.40 22.62
CA ILE A 447 9.35 -22.62 23.40
C ILE A 447 9.12 -24.12 23.58
N ASP A 448 8.87 -24.53 24.82
CA ASP A 448 8.31 -25.87 25.13
C ASP A 448 6.81 -25.88 24.76
N ILE A 449 6.53 -26.34 23.52
CA ILE A 449 5.18 -26.43 22.99
C ILE A 449 4.31 -27.34 23.84
N ASP A 450 4.87 -28.42 24.41
CA ASP A 450 4.11 -29.37 25.24
C ASP A 450 3.67 -28.73 26.56
N GLN A 451 4.52 -27.91 27.17
CA GLN A 451 4.18 -27.14 28.37
C GLN A 451 3.10 -26.10 28.08
N MET A 452 3.19 -25.40 26.91
CA MET A 452 2.20 -24.41 26.47
C MET A 452 0.85 -25.07 26.14
N MET A 453 0.84 -26.22 25.46
CA MET A 453 -0.37 -26.98 25.15
C MET A 453 -1.06 -27.54 26.40
N LYS A 454 -0.30 -27.96 27.43
CA LYS A 454 -0.84 -28.37 28.73
C LYS A 454 -1.52 -27.21 29.45
N ALA A 455 -0.93 -26.00 29.40
CA ALA A 455 -1.53 -24.79 29.96
C ALA A 455 -2.81 -24.36 29.21
N LEU A 456 -2.86 -24.54 27.90
CA LEU A 456 -4.06 -24.27 27.07
C LEU A 456 -5.20 -25.28 27.35
N SER A 457 -4.88 -26.54 27.58
CA SER A 457 -5.88 -27.62 27.82
C SER A 457 -6.42 -27.65 29.26
N ALA A 458 -5.79 -26.94 30.18
CA ALA A 458 -6.20 -26.84 31.57
C ALA A 458 -7.25 -25.73 31.86
N ARG A 459 -7.67 -25.03 30.85
CA ARG A 459 -8.74 -24.00 30.87
C ARG A 459 -9.91 -24.40 29.95
#